data_8b7aee961f91a394236c165457326f41
#
_entry.id   8b7aee961f91a394236c165457326f41
#
_cell.length_a   1.000
_cell.length_b   1.000
_cell.length_c   1.000
_cell.angle_alpha   90.00
_cell.angle_beta   90.00
_cell.angle_gamma   90.00
#
_symmetry.space_group_name_H-M   'P 1'
#
loop_
_entity.id
_entity.type
_entity.pdbx_description
1 polymer ?
#
loop_
_entity_poly.entity_id
_entity_poly.type
_entity_poly.pdbx_seq_one_letter_code
_entity_poly.pdbx_strand_id
1 'polypeptide(L)'
;MSAPGQTGSDGTAVGAGTYRAEIRWTTHGVAHIRGESLPDVAFGQAYAIAGHHLPTIADQLLKTRSERARHFGRGDNDCHVNSDFGYLAMDLTAWAQRMLATQPPSVVDVVEAYAAGLNRWLAEHGTADLPEWCRSAEWIRPVDAVDLFRLYADMMLMASGRNAAEFVGA
;
A
#
# COMPACT_ATOMS: atom_id res chain seq x y z
N MET A 1 -39.82 0.70 24.99
CA MET A 1 -38.93 1.09 23.88
C MET A 1 -37.82 0.07 23.84
N SER A 2 -37.97 -0.94 22.96
CA SER A 2 -36.99 -2.02 22.79
C SER A 2 -35.91 -1.54 21.84
N ALA A 3 -34.64 -1.67 22.25
CA ALA A 3 -33.49 -1.38 21.42
C ALA A 3 -33.47 -2.35 20.22
N PRO A 4 -33.15 -1.88 19.00
CA PRO A 4 -33.02 -2.78 17.85
C PRO A 4 -31.82 -3.67 18.05
N GLY A 5 -32.02 -4.99 17.81
CA GLY A 5 -31.03 -6.02 17.95
C GLY A 5 -29.78 -5.72 17.12
N GLN A 6 -28.64 -5.95 17.74
CA GLN A 6 -27.33 -6.01 17.07
C GLN A 6 -27.35 -7.18 16.08
N THR A 7 -27.56 -6.88 14.81
CA THR A 7 -27.19 -7.82 13.75
C THR A 7 -25.67 -7.86 13.70
N GLY A 8 -25.10 -8.93 14.26
CA GLY A 8 -23.67 -9.22 14.07
C GLY A 8 -23.40 -9.31 12.57
N SER A 9 -22.52 -8.46 12.05
CA SER A 9 -22.05 -8.55 10.69
C SER A 9 -21.31 -9.89 10.55
N ASP A 10 -21.82 -10.78 9.70
CA ASP A 10 -21.11 -12.00 9.34
C ASP A 10 -19.72 -11.61 8.79
N GLY A 11 -18.70 -12.30 9.28
CA GLY A 11 -17.31 -12.04 8.83
C GLY A 11 -17.17 -12.47 7.36
N THR A 12 -16.53 -11.64 6.56
CA THR A 12 -16.18 -11.99 5.18
C THR A 12 -14.87 -12.75 5.17
N ALA A 13 -14.87 -14.01 4.69
CA ALA A 13 -13.67 -14.78 4.48
C ALA A 13 -13.03 -14.37 3.13
N VAL A 14 -11.76 -14.01 3.17
CA VAL A 14 -10.97 -13.66 1.98
C VAL A 14 -9.74 -14.57 1.89
N GLY A 15 -9.29 -14.87 0.65
CA GLY A 15 -8.12 -15.72 0.44
C GLY A 15 -7.50 -15.53 -0.93
N ALA A 16 -6.17 -15.72 -1.01
CA ALA A 16 -5.42 -15.79 -2.25
C ALA A 16 -4.25 -16.76 -2.08
N GLY A 17 -4.21 -17.81 -2.91
CA GLY A 17 -3.18 -18.83 -2.78
C GLY A 17 -3.22 -19.51 -1.42
N THR A 18 -2.14 -19.37 -0.64
CA THR A 18 -2.00 -19.96 0.70
C THR A 18 -2.58 -19.08 1.80
N TYR A 19 -2.77 -17.77 1.60
CA TYR A 19 -3.21 -16.83 2.62
C TYR A 19 -4.73 -16.81 2.77
N ARG A 20 -5.22 -16.78 4.02
CA ARG A 20 -6.66 -16.74 4.34
C ARG A 20 -6.90 -15.91 5.59
N ALA A 21 -7.89 -15.01 5.53
CA ALA A 21 -8.29 -14.20 6.67
C ALA A 21 -9.81 -14.05 6.74
N GLU A 22 -10.31 -13.86 7.94
CA GLU A 22 -11.68 -13.44 8.23
C GLU A 22 -11.65 -11.96 8.62
N ILE A 23 -12.48 -11.15 7.97
CA ILE A 23 -12.59 -9.72 8.23
C ILE A 23 -14.00 -9.41 8.72
N ARG A 24 -14.11 -8.80 9.90
CA ARG A 24 -15.38 -8.33 10.47
C ARG A 24 -15.30 -6.83 10.69
N TRP A 25 -16.31 -6.12 10.24
CA TRP A 25 -16.40 -4.68 10.42
C TRP A 25 -17.33 -4.33 11.58
N THR A 26 -16.91 -3.41 12.43
CA THR A 26 -17.80 -2.82 13.45
C THR A 26 -18.74 -1.80 12.80
N THR A 27 -19.76 -1.40 13.55
CA THR A 27 -20.67 -0.32 13.13
C THR A 27 -19.98 1.02 12.90
N HIS A 28 -18.77 1.19 13.46
CA HIS A 28 -17.95 2.40 13.30
C HIS A 28 -16.85 2.26 12.26
N GLY A 29 -16.88 1.21 11.43
CA GLY A 29 -15.92 1.03 10.35
C GLY A 29 -14.54 0.54 10.79
N VAL A 30 -14.40 -0.05 11.99
CA VAL A 30 -13.14 -0.67 12.44
C VAL A 30 -13.11 -2.12 11.95
N ALA A 31 -12.07 -2.48 11.20
CA ALA A 31 -11.86 -3.85 10.75
C ALA A 31 -11.20 -4.68 11.85
N HIS A 32 -11.82 -5.81 12.18
CA HIS A 32 -11.24 -6.87 13.00
C HIS A 32 -10.80 -8.00 12.09
N ILE A 33 -9.52 -8.32 12.12
CA ILE A 33 -8.91 -9.30 11.21
C ILE A 33 -8.45 -10.50 12.04
N ARG A 34 -8.82 -11.69 11.58
CA ARG A 34 -8.43 -12.97 12.16
C ARG A 34 -7.77 -13.83 11.09
N GLY A 35 -6.62 -14.39 11.37
CA GLY A 35 -5.90 -15.37 10.57
C GLY A 35 -5.31 -16.45 11.47
N GLU A 36 -4.87 -17.55 10.90
CA GLU A 36 -4.19 -18.65 11.62
C GLU A 36 -2.70 -18.36 11.80
N SER A 37 -2.14 -17.48 10.95
CA SER A 37 -0.74 -17.08 10.97
C SER A 37 -0.60 -15.56 10.84
N LEU A 38 0.60 -15.02 11.13
CA LEU A 38 0.88 -13.61 10.94
C LEU A 38 0.77 -13.18 9.46
N PRO A 39 1.24 -13.94 8.47
CA PRO A 39 0.97 -13.68 7.06
C PRO A 39 -0.51 -13.59 6.73
N ASP A 40 -1.36 -14.47 7.26
CA ASP A 40 -2.81 -14.40 7.05
C ASP A 40 -3.41 -13.08 7.56
N VAL A 41 -2.97 -12.66 8.76
CA VAL A 41 -3.42 -11.36 9.32
C VAL A 41 -2.94 -10.20 8.45
N ALA A 42 -1.69 -10.22 7.97
CA ALA A 42 -1.14 -9.21 7.08
C ALA A 42 -1.91 -9.13 5.75
N PHE A 43 -2.22 -10.28 5.17
CA PHE A 43 -3.06 -10.38 3.97
C PHE A 43 -4.44 -9.75 4.19
N GLY A 44 -5.13 -10.14 5.27
CA GLY A 44 -6.46 -9.61 5.59
C GLY A 44 -6.45 -8.11 5.87
N GLN A 45 -5.41 -7.61 6.55
CA GLN A 45 -5.23 -6.18 6.80
C GLN A 45 -5.06 -5.40 5.50
N ALA A 46 -4.21 -5.88 4.60
CA ALA A 46 -3.98 -5.25 3.31
C ALA A 46 -5.24 -5.23 2.44
N TYR A 47 -5.98 -6.32 2.41
CA TYR A 47 -7.27 -6.40 1.72
C TYR A 47 -8.28 -5.38 2.29
N ALA A 48 -8.41 -5.31 3.61
CA ALA A 48 -9.34 -4.38 4.27
C ALA A 48 -8.98 -2.91 4.01
N ILE A 49 -7.68 -2.57 4.07
CA ILE A 49 -7.22 -1.18 3.87
C ILE A 49 -7.34 -0.74 2.40
N ALA A 50 -7.19 -1.68 1.46
CA ALA A 50 -7.29 -1.39 0.03
C ALA A 50 -8.65 -0.77 -0.34
N GLY A 51 -9.75 -1.22 0.29
CA GLY A 51 -11.09 -0.70 0.03
C GLY A 51 -11.24 0.81 0.25
N HIS A 52 -10.41 1.39 1.10
CA HIS A 52 -10.49 2.81 1.45
C HIS A 52 -9.26 3.62 1.02
N HIS A 53 -8.09 2.99 0.91
CA HIS A 53 -6.82 3.69 0.78
C HIS A 53 -5.98 3.27 -0.44
N LEU A 54 -6.49 2.38 -1.30
CA LEU A 54 -5.72 1.95 -2.47
C LEU A 54 -5.22 3.12 -3.34
N PRO A 55 -6.02 4.15 -3.64
CA PRO A 55 -5.54 5.30 -4.41
C PRO A 55 -4.37 6.04 -3.75
N THR A 56 -4.45 6.22 -2.42
CA THR A 56 -3.38 6.86 -1.66
C THR A 56 -2.10 6.02 -1.64
N ILE A 57 -2.24 4.71 -1.45
CA ILE A 57 -1.10 3.77 -1.49
C ILE A 57 -0.46 3.80 -2.87
N ALA A 58 -1.25 3.74 -3.93
CA ALA A 58 -0.78 3.76 -5.31
C ALA A 58 -0.08 5.09 -5.66
N ASP A 59 -0.58 6.25 -5.20
CA ASP A 59 0.11 7.54 -5.35
C ASP A 59 1.48 7.57 -4.65
N GLN A 60 1.56 7.03 -3.42
CA GLN A 60 2.84 6.91 -2.74
C GLN A 60 3.81 5.96 -3.46
N LEU A 61 3.29 4.90 -4.10
CA LEU A 61 4.09 4.03 -4.95
C LEU A 61 4.61 4.74 -6.19
N LEU A 62 3.80 5.59 -6.85
CA LEU A 62 4.29 6.44 -7.94
C LEU A 62 5.44 7.32 -7.50
N LYS A 63 5.32 7.96 -6.33
CA LYS A 63 6.37 8.79 -5.75
C LYS A 63 7.67 8.01 -5.59
N THR A 64 7.61 6.87 -4.92
CA THR A 64 8.80 6.06 -4.61
C THR A 64 9.38 5.33 -5.83
N ARG A 65 8.60 5.18 -6.90
CA ARG A 65 9.03 4.67 -8.21
C ARG A 65 9.57 5.75 -9.13
N SER A 66 9.50 7.05 -8.72
CA SER A 66 9.88 8.21 -9.53
C SER A 66 9.08 8.32 -10.84
N GLU A 67 7.77 8.15 -10.73
CA GLU A 67 6.85 8.12 -11.88
C GLU A 67 5.78 9.21 -11.83
N ARG A 68 5.80 10.13 -10.84
CA ARG A 68 4.76 11.16 -10.71
C ARG A 68 4.70 12.11 -11.91
N ALA A 69 5.84 12.60 -12.37
CA ALA A 69 5.90 13.50 -13.50
C ALA A 69 5.37 12.85 -14.80
N ARG A 70 5.56 11.52 -14.94
CA ARG A 70 5.05 10.74 -16.06
C ARG A 70 3.52 10.74 -16.13
N HIS A 71 2.84 10.64 -14.99
CA HIS A 71 1.38 10.46 -14.92
C HIS A 71 0.64 11.76 -14.62
N PHE A 72 1.23 12.68 -13.86
CA PHE A 72 0.59 13.92 -13.43
C PHE A 72 1.18 15.17 -14.08
N GLY A 73 2.18 15.00 -15.00
CA GLY A 73 2.91 16.13 -15.57
C GLY A 73 3.90 16.75 -14.59
N ARG A 74 4.44 17.91 -14.95
CA ARG A 74 5.51 18.59 -14.20
C ARG A 74 5.12 18.98 -12.77
N GLY A 75 3.84 19.29 -12.56
CA GLY A 75 3.34 19.89 -11.34
C GLY A 75 3.73 21.36 -11.18
N ASP A 76 3.15 22.05 -10.21
CA ASP A 76 3.45 23.46 -9.93
C ASP A 76 4.92 23.61 -9.50
N ASN A 77 5.62 24.54 -10.13
CA ASN A 77 7.07 24.77 -9.90
C ASN A 77 7.91 23.49 -10.05
N ASP A 78 7.54 22.65 -11.01
CA ASP A 78 8.21 21.37 -11.28
C ASP A 78 8.24 20.38 -10.10
N CYS A 79 7.29 20.48 -9.17
CA CYS A 79 7.32 19.68 -7.94
C CYS A 79 7.34 18.16 -8.21
N HIS A 80 6.65 17.66 -9.23
CA HIS A 80 6.68 16.23 -9.57
C HIS A 80 8.03 15.82 -10.18
N VAL A 81 8.60 16.66 -11.06
CA VAL A 81 9.91 16.42 -11.67
C VAL A 81 11.00 16.41 -10.61
N ASN A 82 11.00 17.39 -9.70
CA ASN A 82 11.97 17.48 -8.61
C ASN A 82 11.83 16.29 -7.64
N SER A 83 10.60 15.89 -7.33
CA SER A 83 10.34 14.69 -6.53
C SER A 83 10.91 13.44 -7.20
N ASP A 84 10.57 13.20 -8.48
CA ASP A 84 11.03 12.01 -9.19
C ASP A 84 12.56 11.98 -9.31
N PHE A 85 13.19 13.13 -9.57
CA PHE A 85 14.65 13.25 -9.60
C PHE A 85 15.27 12.91 -8.25
N GLY A 86 14.70 13.40 -7.15
CA GLY A 86 15.19 13.12 -5.79
C GLY A 86 15.13 11.63 -5.47
N TYR A 87 14.02 10.97 -5.79
CA TYR A 87 13.85 9.52 -5.55
C TYR A 87 14.75 8.67 -6.46
N LEU A 88 14.99 9.09 -7.71
CA LEU A 88 15.98 8.45 -8.59
C LEU A 88 17.38 8.59 -8.05
N ALA A 89 17.77 9.77 -7.58
CA ALA A 89 19.11 10.02 -7.02
C ALA A 89 19.37 9.19 -5.74
N MET A 90 18.35 8.95 -4.93
CA MET A 90 18.45 8.10 -3.73
C MET A 90 18.49 6.61 -4.03
N ASP A 91 18.12 6.19 -5.26
CA ASP A 91 18.05 4.78 -5.69
C ASP A 91 17.32 3.87 -4.69
N LEU A 92 16.08 4.29 -4.32
CA LEU A 92 15.27 3.52 -3.37
C LEU A 92 14.98 2.09 -3.84
N THR A 93 15.02 1.83 -5.15
CA THR A 93 14.83 0.48 -5.68
C THR A 93 15.96 -0.45 -5.27
N ALA A 94 17.21 -0.05 -5.50
CA ALA A 94 18.36 -0.86 -5.09
C ALA A 94 18.42 -1.01 -3.56
N TRP A 95 18.05 0.05 -2.83
CA TRP A 95 17.95 -0.04 -1.36
C TRP A 95 16.89 -1.06 -0.94
N ALA A 96 15.68 -1.00 -1.47
CA ALA A 96 14.58 -1.92 -1.16
C ALA A 96 14.93 -3.38 -1.49
N GLN A 97 15.58 -3.63 -2.63
CA GLN A 97 16.05 -4.96 -3.02
C GLN A 97 17.09 -5.51 -2.04
N ARG A 98 18.06 -4.69 -1.61
CA ARG A 98 19.05 -5.09 -0.59
C ARG A 98 18.39 -5.39 0.74
N MET A 99 17.45 -4.54 1.17
CA MET A 99 16.70 -4.77 2.41
C MET A 99 15.92 -6.06 2.36
N LEU A 100 15.18 -6.31 1.29
CA LEU A 100 14.42 -7.54 1.11
C LEU A 100 15.32 -8.78 1.18
N ALA A 101 16.48 -8.75 0.51
CA ALA A 101 17.43 -9.86 0.49
C ALA A 101 18.06 -10.18 1.85
N THR A 102 18.05 -9.24 2.79
CA THR A 102 18.63 -9.41 4.14
C THR A 102 17.60 -9.75 5.21
N GLN A 103 16.30 -9.76 4.87
CA GLN A 103 15.26 -10.07 5.85
C GLN A 103 15.17 -11.57 6.14
N PRO A 104 14.79 -11.94 7.38
CA PRO A 104 14.40 -13.31 7.68
C PRO A 104 13.22 -13.75 6.81
N PRO A 105 13.13 -15.05 6.42
CA PRO A 105 12.02 -15.55 5.61
C PRO A 105 10.63 -15.23 6.18
N SER A 106 10.48 -15.24 7.51
CA SER A 106 9.22 -14.91 8.18
C SER A 106 8.77 -13.46 7.96
N VAL A 107 9.71 -12.51 7.79
CA VAL A 107 9.40 -11.12 7.47
C VAL A 107 9.02 -10.99 6.00
N VAL A 108 9.75 -11.67 5.12
CA VAL A 108 9.47 -11.69 3.68
C VAL A 108 8.06 -12.22 3.43
N ASP A 109 7.69 -13.34 4.07
CA ASP A 109 6.36 -13.96 3.94
C ASP A 109 5.23 -13.01 4.38
N VAL A 110 5.41 -12.28 5.48
CA VAL A 110 4.44 -11.25 5.93
C VAL A 110 4.29 -10.12 4.91
N VAL A 111 5.39 -9.64 4.32
CA VAL A 111 5.37 -8.55 3.33
C VAL A 111 4.74 -9.03 2.01
N GLU A 112 5.06 -10.24 1.56
CA GLU A 112 4.44 -10.84 0.39
C GLU A 112 2.94 -11.07 0.59
N ALA A 113 2.53 -11.52 1.78
CA ALA A 113 1.12 -11.67 2.14
C ALA A 113 0.38 -10.32 2.11
N TYR A 114 1.01 -9.26 2.61
CA TYR A 114 0.44 -7.90 2.54
C TYR A 114 0.26 -7.44 1.08
N ALA A 115 1.27 -7.62 0.23
CA ALA A 115 1.18 -7.33 -1.20
C ALA A 115 0.05 -8.15 -1.86
N ALA A 116 -0.05 -9.43 -1.53
CA ALA A 116 -1.11 -10.30 -2.03
C ALA A 116 -2.51 -9.82 -1.63
N GLY A 117 -2.69 -9.28 -0.42
CA GLY A 117 -3.96 -8.72 0.04
C GLY A 117 -4.40 -7.49 -0.75
N LEU A 118 -3.48 -6.54 -1.02
CA LEU A 118 -3.74 -5.38 -1.89
C LEU A 118 -4.12 -5.82 -3.30
N ASN A 119 -3.34 -6.75 -3.86
CA ASN A 119 -3.54 -7.27 -5.22
C ASN A 119 -4.84 -8.06 -5.36
N ARG A 120 -5.22 -8.81 -4.33
CA ARG A 120 -6.48 -9.55 -4.31
C ARG A 120 -7.68 -8.60 -4.36
N TRP A 121 -7.67 -7.54 -3.56
CA TRP A 121 -8.70 -6.53 -3.59
C TRP A 121 -8.79 -5.86 -4.98
N LEU A 122 -7.64 -5.47 -5.54
CA LEU A 122 -7.58 -4.84 -6.86
C LEU A 122 -8.10 -5.77 -7.97
N ALA A 123 -7.80 -7.07 -7.90
CA ALA A 123 -8.28 -8.05 -8.87
C ALA A 123 -9.80 -8.26 -8.81
N GLU A 124 -10.40 -8.17 -7.62
CA GLU A 124 -11.84 -8.36 -7.43
C GLU A 124 -12.67 -7.13 -7.79
N HIS A 125 -12.18 -5.93 -7.50
CA HIS A 125 -12.93 -4.68 -7.61
C HIS A 125 -12.49 -3.84 -8.82
N GLY A 126 -11.26 -4.03 -9.30
CA GLY A 126 -10.69 -3.19 -10.37
C GLY A 126 -10.50 -1.74 -9.95
N THR A 127 -10.48 -0.84 -10.94
CA THR A 127 -10.27 0.60 -10.72
C THR A 127 -11.47 1.46 -11.16
N ALA A 128 -12.54 0.84 -11.66
CA ALA A 128 -13.69 1.56 -12.21
C ALA A 128 -14.49 2.36 -11.16
N ASP A 129 -14.57 1.83 -9.95
CA ASP A 129 -15.34 2.42 -8.84
C ASP A 129 -14.49 3.34 -7.94
N LEU A 130 -13.23 3.54 -8.28
CA LEU A 130 -12.35 4.44 -7.55
C LEU A 130 -12.75 5.92 -7.77
N PRO A 131 -12.31 6.85 -6.90
CA PRO A 131 -12.54 8.28 -7.05
C PRO A 131 -12.15 8.78 -8.44
N GLU A 132 -12.85 9.81 -8.95
CA GLU A 132 -12.72 10.33 -10.32
C GLU A 132 -11.26 10.64 -10.70
N TRP A 133 -10.48 11.20 -9.79
CA TRP A 133 -9.09 11.59 -10.04
C TRP A 133 -8.14 10.42 -10.32
N CYS A 134 -8.54 9.18 -9.98
CA CYS A 134 -7.75 7.97 -10.19
C CYS A 134 -8.53 6.83 -10.85
N ARG A 135 -9.78 7.11 -11.27
CA ARG A 135 -10.63 6.10 -11.93
C ARG A 135 -9.98 5.63 -13.21
N SER A 136 -9.89 4.31 -13.37
CA SER A 136 -9.26 3.66 -14.53
C SER A 136 -7.81 4.09 -14.79
N ALA A 137 -7.12 4.57 -13.77
CA ALA A 137 -5.74 5.00 -13.89
C ALA A 137 -4.81 3.81 -14.10
N GLU A 138 -4.02 3.85 -15.18
CA GLU A 138 -3.05 2.78 -15.53
C GLU A 138 -1.92 2.63 -14.49
N TRP A 139 -1.68 3.66 -13.69
CA TRP A 139 -0.66 3.62 -12.64
C TRP A 139 -1.10 2.87 -11.39
N ILE A 140 -2.40 2.57 -11.22
CA ILE A 140 -2.88 1.66 -10.17
C ILE A 140 -2.71 0.25 -10.68
N ARG A 141 -1.62 -0.36 -10.30
CA ARG A 141 -1.18 -1.68 -10.76
C ARG A 141 -0.78 -2.57 -9.59
N PRO A 142 -0.66 -3.90 -9.80
CA PRO A 142 -0.23 -4.82 -8.75
C PRO A 142 1.06 -4.37 -8.06
N VAL A 143 1.12 -4.68 -6.76
CA VAL A 143 2.19 -4.31 -5.83
C VAL A 143 3.01 -5.55 -5.51
N ASP A 144 4.31 -5.41 -5.37
CA ASP A 144 5.22 -6.47 -4.93
C ASP A 144 5.93 -6.13 -3.60
N ALA A 145 6.72 -7.06 -3.09
CA ALA A 145 7.47 -6.85 -1.86
C ALA A 145 8.48 -5.71 -1.97
N VAL A 146 9.11 -5.51 -3.12
CA VAL A 146 10.06 -4.40 -3.34
C VAL A 146 9.35 -3.06 -3.26
N ASP A 147 8.14 -2.95 -3.78
CA ASP A 147 7.31 -1.76 -3.67
C ASP A 147 7.02 -1.39 -2.21
N LEU A 148 6.65 -2.39 -1.40
CA LEU A 148 6.39 -2.17 0.03
C LEU A 148 7.66 -1.77 0.78
N PHE A 149 8.81 -2.34 0.44
CA PHE A 149 10.10 -1.91 1.00
C PHE A 149 10.49 -0.49 0.55
N ARG A 150 10.13 -0.04 -0.67
CA ARG A 150 10.29 1.37 -1.07
C ARG A 150 9.44 2.31 -0.22
N LEU A 151 8.17 1.96 0.04
CA LEU A 151 7.30 2.73 0.94
C LEU A 151 7.89 2.78 2.35
N TYR A 152 8.41 1.67 2.84
CA TYR A 152 9.05 1.61 4.14
C TYR A 152 10.30 2.51 4.21
N ALA A 153 11.13 2.49 3.16
CA ALA A 153 12.28 3.39 3.03
C ALA A 153 11.88 4.86 3.07
N ASP A 154 10.85 5.23 2.33
CA ASP A 154 10.31 6.59 2.31
C ASP A 154 9.84 7.04 3.70
N MET A 155 9.11 6.18 4.41
CA MET A 155 8.69 6.45 5.79
C MET A 155 9.89 6.63 6.74
N MET A 156 10.93 5.82 6.59
CA MET A 156 12.17 5.94 7.39
C MET A 156 12.91 7.24 7.08
N LEU A 157 12.98 7.65 5.82
CA LEU A 157 13.55 8.93 5.42
C LEU A 157 12.77 10.10 6.02
N MET A 158 11.44 10.06 6.01
CA MET A 158 10.61 11.07 6.64
C MET A 158 10.83 11.15 8.16
N ALA A 159 11.02 10.01 8.82
CA ALA A 159 11.23 9.96 10.27
C ALA A 159 12.64 10.39 10.70
N SER A 160 13.67 10.09 9.89
CA SER A 160 15.08 10.30 10.25
C SER A 160 15.74 11.48 9.55
N GLY A 161 15.20 11.91 8.40
CA GLY A 161 15.84 12.89 7.53
C GLY A 161 14.91 13.97 7.02
N ARG A 162 14.04 14.50 7.87
CA ARG A 162 13.00 15.48 7.49
C ARG A 162 13.49 16.65 6.62
N ASN A 163 14.79 16.92 6.66
CA ASN A 163 15.42 17.97 5.88
C ASN A 163 16.34 17.45 4.77
N ALA A 164 16.46 16.12 4.58
CA ALA A 164 17.38 15.58 3.57
C ALA A 164 16.95 15.96 2.13
N ALA A 165 15.67 16.11 1.88
CA ALA A 165 15.15 16.55 0.59
C ALA A 165 15.55 18.01 0.25
N GLU A 166 15.72 18.87 1.28
CA GLU A 166 16.17 20.24 1.10
C GLU A 166 17.67 20.31 0.76
N PHE A 167 18.47 19.34 1.26
CA PHE A 167 19.91 19.26 0.96
C PHE A 167 20.22 18.69 -0.43
N VAL A 168 19.33 17.91 -1.03
CA VAL A 168 19.53 17.30 -2.37
C VAL A 168 19.09 18.27 -3.47
N GLY A 169 18.24 19.24 -3.16
CA GLY A 169 17.71 20.26 -4.11
C GLY A 169 18.48 21.59 -4.10
N ALA A 170 19.53 21.74 -3.30
CA ALA A 170 20.40 22.90 -3.25
C ALA A 170 21.73 22.61 -3.96
#